data_9a8594e93f46a078cb38397364d0b7fa
#
_entry.id   9a8594e93f46a078cb38397364d0b7fa
#
_cell.length_a   1.000
_cell.length_b   1.000
_cell.length_c   1.000
_cell.angle_alpha   90.00
_cell.angle_beta   90.00
_cell.angle_gamma   90.00
#
_symmetry.space_group_name_H-M   'P 1'
#
loop_
_entity.id
_entity.type
_entity.pdbx_description
1 polymer ?
#
loop_
_entity_poly.entity_id
_entity_poly.type
_entity_poly.pdbx_seq_one_letter_code
_entity_poly.pdbx_strand_id
1 'polypeptide(L)'
;MVIILKKTQQILTLVLSLGFIAVFAAWFWILPDADESTVERRHLAKCPALSLSSVANGSFMSGFEKYMLDQFPLRGGFRALKAAANAGVFMQKDNNGLYSVGEHLSKLDFPTDFDSVDHAARRFRYVYDAYLRNSGTKTYLSVIPDKNVFIASPNGYPDKDYKALVERLGKGFPEAEYIDISGLLSADDFYYTDSHWRQERILTVSDEIADKMGAERIGQCEKHDTG
;
A
#
# COMPACT_ATOMS: atom_id res chain seq x y z
N MET A 1 -17.26 54.05 4.42
CA MET A 1 -17.56 53.04 3.39
C MET A 1 -16.66 51.80 3.49
N VAL A 2 -15.34 51.92 3.51
CA VAL A 2 -14.38 50.77 3.58
C VAL A 2 -14.56 49.91 4.84
N ILE A 3 -14.79 50.49 6.01
CA ILE A 3 -14.95 49.75 7.28
C ILE A 3 -16.26 48.93 7.30
N ILE A 4 -17.31 49.46 6.73
CA ILE A 4 -18.62 48.77 6.67
C ILE A 4 -18.50 47.57 5.70
N LEU A 5 -17.84 47.72 4.55
CA LEU A 5 -17.59 46.64 3.59
C LEU A 5 -16.75 45.50 4.23
N LYS A 6 -15.71 45.85 4.99
CA LYS A 6 -14.91 44.84 5.71
C LYS A 6 -15.73 44.07 6.76
N LYS A 7 -16.58 44.74 7.55
CA LYS A 7 -17.46 44.08 8.52
C LYS A 7 -18.48 43.16 7.82
N THR A 8 -19.08 43.63 6.74
CA THR A 8 -20.01 42.79 5.94
C THR A 8 -19.36 41.57 5.39
N GLN A 9 -18.13 41.67 4.81
CA GLN A 9 -17.35 40.54 4.34
C GLN A 9 -17.02 39.55 5.46
N GLN A 10 -16.60 40.05 6.64
CA GLN A 10 -16.31 39.19 7.80
C GLN A 10 -17.54 38.43 8.28
N ILE A 11 -18.69 39.10 8.38
CA ILE A 11 -19.94 38.45 8.75
C ILE A 11 -20.36 37.42 7.73
N LEU A 12 -20.29 37.75 6.44
CA LEU A 12 -20.63 36.80 5.35
C LEU A 12 -19.73 35.56 5.40
N THR A 13 -18.43 35.78 5.55
CA THR A 13 -17.47 34.66 5.67
C THR A 13 -17.79 33.78 6.88
N LEU A 14 -18.08 34.40 8.04
CA LEU A 14 -18.46 33.69 9.26
C LEU A 14 -19.73 32.86 9.05
N VAL A 15 -20.77 33.46 8.49
CA VAL A 15 -22.08 32.81 8.24
C VAL A 15 -21.91 31.66 7.26
N LEU A 16 -21.18 31.85 6.16
CA LEU A 16 -20.92 30.79 5.18
C LEU A 16 -20.09 29.64 5.78
N SER A 17 -19.05 29.95 6.56
CA SER A 17 -18.21 28.94 7.18
C SER A 17 -18.96 28.14 8.26
N LEU A 18 -19.69 28.81 9.13
CA LEU A 18 -20.51 28.15 10.15
C LEU A 18 -21.68 27.38 9.53
N GLY A 19 -22.31 27.94 8.51
CA GLY A 19 -23.37 27.27 7.75
C GLY A 19 -22.87 25.99 7.09
N PHE A 20 -21.70 26.04 6.44
CA PHE A 20 -21.06 24.87 5.86
C PHE A 20 -20.81 23.78 6.91
N ILE A 21 -20.18 24.14 8.05
CA ILE A 21 -19.92 23.19 9.14
C ILE A 21 -21.23 22.61 9.69
N ALA A 22 -22.26 23.46 9.91
CA ALA A 22 -23.53 23.01 10.46
C ALA A 22 -24.27 22.04 9.51
N VAL A 23 -24.23 22.29 8.20
CA VAL A 23 -24.84 21.40 7.19
C VAL A 23 -24.17 20.03 7.20
N PHE A 24 -22.85 19.98 7.18
CA PHE A 24 -22.11 18.69 7.22
C PHE A 24 -22.27 17.97 8.54
N ALA A 25 -22.31 18.71 9.66
CA ALA A 25 -22.55 18.12 10.98
C ALA A 25 -23.98 17.53 11.06
N ALA A 26 -24.99 18.23 10.60
CA ALA A 26 -26.35 17.72 10.55
C ALA A 26 -26.48 16.51 9.61
N TRP A 27 -25.85 16.57 8.44
CA TRP A 27 -25.84 15.48 7.47
C TRP A 27 -25.16 14.24 8.04
N PHE A 28 -24.03 14.38 8.71
CA PHE A 28 -23.33 13.29 9.39
C PHE A 28 -24.23 12.54 10.39
N TRP A 29 -25.05 13.25 11.17
CA TRP A 29 -25.96 12.64 12.14
C TRP A 29 -27.25 12.07 11.56
N ILE A 30 -27.63 12.47 10.35
CA ILE A 30 -28.84 11.99 9.67
C ILE A 30 -28.56 10.73 8.85
N LEU A 31 -27.36 10.63 8.28
CA LEU A 31 -27.00 9.47 7.47
C LEU A 31 -26.83 8.22 8.33
N PRO A 32 -27.32 7.06 7.86
CA PRO A 32 -27.02 5.79 8.52
C PRO A 32 -25.53 5.44 8.34
N ASP A 33 -24.95 4.82 9.35
CA ASP A 33 -23.58 4.33 9.31
C ASP A 33 -23.41 3.24 8.25
N ALA A 34 -22.35 3.33 7.45
CA ALA A 34 -21.94 2.26 6.57
C ALA A 34 -21.07 1.25 7.33
N ASP A 35 -21.25 -0.05 7.02
CA ASP A 35 -20.49 -1.12 7.66
C ASP A 35 -19.10 -1.27 7.05
N GLU A 36 -19.02 -1.11 5.74
CA GLU A 36 -17.79 -1.33 4.99
C GLU A 36 -17.64 -0.36 3.81
N SER A 37 -16.41 -0.17 3.38
CA SER A 37 -16.09 0.54 2.15
C SER A 37 -15.73 -0.47 1.07
N THR A 38 -16.54 -0.56 0.03
CA THR A 38 -16.25 -1.41 -1.12
C THR A 38 -15.01 -0.95 -1.89
N VAL A 39 -14.78 0.37 -1.93
CA VAL A 39 -13.60 0.96 -2.59
C VAL A 39 -12.30 0.66 -1.83
N GLU A 40 -12.33 0.74 -0.49
CA GLU A 40 -11.16 0.48 0.36
C GLU A 40 -11.07 -0.99 0.80
N ARG A 41 -12.08 -1.80 0.50
CA ARG A 41 -12.17 -3.23 0.88
C ARG A 41 -11.89 -3.46 2.36
N ARG A 42 -12.47 -2.62 3.22
CA ARG A 42 -12.32 -2.71 4.68
C ARG A 42 -13.60 -2.31 5.42
N HIS A 43 -13.71 -2.81 6.64
CA HIS A 43 -14.74 -2.32 7.56
C HIS A 43 -14.47 -0.88 7.99
N LEU A 44 -15.54 -0.11 8.09
CA LEU A 44 -15.51 1.26 8.59
C LEU A 44 -15.67 1.29 10.11
N ALA A 45 -15.08 2.30 10.74
CA ALA A 45 -15.18 2.46 12.18
C ALA A 45 -16.62 2.75 12.59
N LYS A 46 -17.04 2.15 13.71
CA LYS A 46 -18.32 2.39 14.36
C LYS A 46 -18.15 3.41 15.49
N CYS A 47 -19.25 4.04 15.86
CA CYS A 47 -19.25 4.96 17.00
C CYS A 47 -18.77 4.24 18.29
N PRO A 48 -17.70 4.70 18.93
CA PRO A 48 -17.18 4.04 20.12
C PRO A 48 -18.13 4.19 21.31
N ALA A 49 -18.13 3.19 22.17
CA ALA A 49 -18.91 3.24 23.41
C ALA A 49 -18.33 4.30 24.36
N LEU A 50 -19.20 5.20 24.83
CA LEU A 50 -18.85 6.20 25.82
C LEU A 50 -18.76 5.58 27.20
N SER A 51 -17.61 5.69 27.87
CA SER A 51 -17.41 5.28 29.25
C SER A 51 -16.42 6.21 29.93
N LEU A 52 -16.52 6.34 31.29
CA LEU A 52 -15.56 7.14 32.03
C LEU A 52 -14.11 6.71 31.83
N SER A 53 -13.86 5.42 31.73
CA SER A 53 -12.51 4.88 31.47
C SER A 53 -12.01 5.23 30.07
N SER A 54 -12.87 5.12 29.04
CA SER A 54 -12.48 5.42 27.65
C SER A 54 -12.25 6.93 27.43
N VAL A 55 -12.95 7.78 28.17
CA VAL A 55 -12.71 9.24 28.15
C VAL A 55 -11.41 9.56 28.89
N ALA A 56 -11.21 9.00 30.09
CA ALA A 56 -10.04 9.30 30.92
C ALA A 56 -8.70 8.86 30.25
N ASN A 57 -8.69 7.73 29.54
CA ASN A 57 -7.50 7.22 28.83
C ASN A 57 -7.38 7.71 27.37
N GLY A 58 -8.32 8.55 26.89
CA GLY A 58 -8.30 9.12 25.54
C GLY A 58 -8.76 8.18 24.42
N SER A 59 -9.08 6.91 24.70
CA SER A 59 -9.46 5.93 23.66
C SER A 59 -10.80 6.28 22.99
N PHE A 60 -11.73 6.91 23.74
CA PHE A 60 -12.98 7.41 23.17
C PHE A 60 -12.71 8.46 22.09
N MET A 61 -11.86 9.45 22.38
CA MET A 61 -11.59 10.54 21.43
C MET A 61 -10.92 10.01 20.15
N SER A 62 -9.93 9.13 20.29
CA SER A 62 -9.26 8.49 19.14
C SER A 62 -10.23 7.62 18.31
N GLY A 63 -11.10 6.87 18.98
CA GLY A 63 -12.14 6.05 18.34
C GLY A 63 -13.18 6.91 17.63
N PHE A 64 -13.60 7.99 18.25
CA PHE A 64 -14.59 8.92 17.71
C PHE A 64 -14.04 9.71 16.50
N GLU A 65 -12.79 10.14 16.56
CA GLU A 65 -12.12 10.77 15.42
C GLU A 65 -12.10 9.81 14.21
N LYS A 66 -11.71 8.56 14.42
CA LYS A 66 -11.70 7.53 13.37
C LYS A 66 -13.11 7.28 12.82
N TYR A 67 -14.12 7.20 13.69
CA TYR A 67 -15.51 7.07 13.30
C TYR A 67 -15.97 8.24 12.43
N MET A 68 -15.73 9.50 12.88
CA MET A 68 -16.08 10.67 12.10
C MET A 68 -15.40 10.71 10.73
N LEU A 69 -14.12 10.34 10.66
CA LEU A 69 -13.40 10.29 9.38
C LEU A 69 -13.94 9.21 8.43
N ASP A 70 -14.36 8.07 8.96
CA ASP A 70 -14.86 6.96 8.17
C ASP A 70 -16.30 7.17 7.69
N GLN A 71 -17.16 7.78 8.53
CA GLN A 71 -18.58 8.01 8.22
C GLN A 71 -18.86 9.40 7.63
N PHE A 72 -17.81 10.19 7.35
CA PHE A 72 -18.00 11.57 6.87
C PHE A 72 -18.76 11.61 5.53
N PRO A 73 -19.82 12.43 5.41
CA PRO A 73 -20.59 12.56 4.17
C PRO A 73 -19.70 12.93 2.99
N LEU A 74 -19.92 12.28 1.85
CA LEU A 74 -19.13 12.49 0.62
C LEU A 74 -17.63 12.27 0.78
N ARG A 75 -17.18 11.49 1.77
CA ARG A 75 -15.76 11.20 2.03
C ARG A 75 -14.98 10.83 0.77
N GLY A 76 -15.54 9.95 -0.07
CA GLY A 76 -14.90 9.56 -1.34
C GLY A 76 -14.71 10.74 -2.29
N GLY A 77 -15.70 11.63 -2.39
CA GLY A 77 -15.63 12.84 -3.21
C GLY A 77 -14.55 13.82 -2.72
N PHE A 78 -14.46 14.07 -1.42
CA PHE A 78 -13.41 14.94 -0.86
C PHE A 78 -12.01 14.35 -1.05
N ARG A 79 -11.86 13.04 -0.94
CA ARG A 79 -10.58 12.37 -1.22
C ARG A 79 -10.19 12.49 -2.69
N ALA A 80 -11.15 12.29 -3.60
CA ALA A 80 -10.93 12.46 -5.04
C ALA A 80 -10.58 13.92 -5.39
N LEU A 81 -11.29 14.89 -4.79
CA LEU A 81 -11.00 16.31 -4.96
C LEU A 81 -9.60 16.68 -4.46
N LYS A 82 -9.21 16.18 -3.27
CA LYS A 82 -7.84 16.35 -2.76
C LYS A 82 -6.81 15.79 -3.72
N ALA A 83 -7.01 14.56 -4.21
CA ALA A 83 -6.09 13.92 -5.15
C ALA A 83 -5.97 14.71 -6.45
N ALA A 84 -7.10 15.17 -7.00
CA ALA A 84 -7.11 16.01 -8.21
C ALA A 84 -6.41 17.36 -8.00
N ALA A 85 -6.61 18.00 -6.85
CA ALA A 85 -5.92 19.24 -6.50
C ALA A 85 -4.41 19.03 -6.34
N ASN A 86 -4.00 17.96 -5.66
CA ASN A 86 -2.59 17.62 -5.50
C ASN A 86 -1.90 17.40 -6.86
N ALA A 87 -2.50 16.61 -7.73
CA ALA A 87 -1.94 16.30 -9.04
C ALA A 87 -2.03 17.49 -10.02
N GLY A 88 -3.21 18.15 -10.10
CA GLY A 88 -3.48 19.15 -11.13
C GLY A 88 -3.10 20.58 -10.76
N VAL A 89 -3.25 20.97 -9.49
CA VAL A 89 -2.97 22.36 -9.04
C VAL A 89 -1.58 22.45 -8.41
N PHE A 90 -1.26 21.54 -7.50
CA PHE A 90 0.02 21.56 -6.77
C PHE A 90 1.13 20.80 -7.48
N MET A 91 0.84 20.12 -8.59
CA MET A 91 1.78 19.32 -9.37
C MET A 91 2.61 18.35 -8.50
N GLN A 92 2.01 17.84 -7.45
CA GLN A 92 2.66 16.86 -6.59
C GLN A 92 2.84 15.55 -7.34
N LYS A 93 4.05 15.00 -7.26
CA LYS A 93 4.39 13.74 -7.94
C LYS A 93 3.73 12.52 -7.30
N ASP A 94 3.33 12.61 -6.03
CA ASP A 94 2.62 11.56 -5.32
C ASP A 94 1.42 12.11 -4.53
N ASN A 95 0.50 11.22 -4.16
CA ASN A 95 -0.60 11.51 -3.25
C ASN A 95 -0.62 10.46 -2.13
N ASN A 96 -0.26 10.87 -0.91
CA ASN A 96 -0.12 9.98 0.25
C ASN A 96 0.83 8.78 -0.01
N GLY A 97 1.93 9.01 -0.68
CA GLY A 97 2.90 7.98 -1.04
C GLY A 97 2.46 7.07 -2.18
N LEU A 98 1.36 7.37 -2.87
CA LEU A 98 0.96 6.70 -4.11
C LEU A 98 1.32 7.57 -5.30
N TYR A 99 1.96 6.99 -6.30
CA TYR A 99 2.33 7.66 -7.54
C TYR A 99 1.94 6.82 -8.76
N SER A 100 1.82 7.46 -9.92
CA SER A 100 1.52 6.79 -11.17
C SER A 100 2.58 7.06 -12.23
N VAL A 101 2.88 6.03 -13.02
CA VAL A 101 3.73 6.11 -14.21
C VAL A 101 3.01 5.38 -15.34
N GLY A 102 2.59 6.12 -16.35
CA GLY A 102 1.71 5.58 -17.38
C GLY A 102 0.41 5.05 -16.76
N GLU A 103 0.11 3.78 -17.00
CA GLU A 103 -1.06 3.09 -16.45
C GLU A 103 -0.79 2.45 -15.08
N HIS A 104 0.47 2.37 -14.64
CA HIS A 104 0.86 1.76 -13.38
C HIS A 104 0.66 2.72 -12.21
N LEU A 105 -0.07 2.27 -11.20
CA LEU A 105 -0.14 2.87 -9.88
C LEU A 105 0.76 2.08 -8.93
N SER A 106 1.60 2.78 -8.18
CA SER A 106 2.47 2.15 -7.19
C SER A 106 2.60 2.99 -5.92
N LYS A 107 3.05 2.34 -4.86
CA LYS A 107 3.33 2.99 -3.58
C LYS A 107 4.82 3.29 -3.49
N LEU A 108 5.16 4.51 -3.07
CA LEU A 108 6.53 4.83 -2.70
C LEU A 108 6.96 3.95 -1.53
N ASP A 109 8.01 3.18 -1.73
CA ASP A 109 8.54 2.27 -0.74
C ASP A 109 10.05 2.55 -0.56
N PHE A 110 10.33 3.60 0.20
CA PHE A 110 11.67 4.13 0.45
C PHE A 110 11.70 4.79 1.85
N PRO A 111 12.80 4.71 2.58
CA PRO A 111 14.03 3.95 2.29
C PRO A 111 13.88 2.44 2.50
N THR A 112 14.89 1.66 2.07
CA THR A 112 14.95 0.21 2.34
C THR A 112 15.03 -0.04 3.84
N ASP A 113 14.10 -0.81 4.38
CA ASP A 113 14.11 -1.23 5.78
C ASP A 113 15.03 -2.44 5.98
N PHE A 114 16.29 -2.17 6.21
CA PHE A 114 17.30 -3.21 6.45
C PHE A 114 17.12 -3.96 7.77
N ASP A 115 16.45 -3.38 8.76
CA ASP A 115 16.17 -4.07 10.01
C ASP A 115 15.15 -5.19 9.80
N SER A 116 14.15 -4.96 8.97
CA SER A 116 13.21 -6.00 8.52
C SER A 116 13.89 -7.08 7.69
N VAL A 117 14.86 -6.73 6.83
CA VAL A 117 15.65 -7.72 6.05
C VAL A 117 16.47 -8.62 7.00
N ASP A 118 17.15 -8.03 7.96
CA ASP A 118 17.92 -8.78 8.96
C ASP A 118 17.02 -9.66 9.83
N HIS A 119 15.83 -9.15 10.17
CA HIS A 119 14.85 -9.94 10.91
C HIS A 119 14.41 -11.16 10.10
N ALA A 120 14.10 -10.99 8.81
CA ALA A 120 13.74 -12.09 7.92
C ALA A 120 14.87 -13.14 7.83
N ALA A 121 16.11 -12.70 7.62
CA ALA A 121 17.27 -13.60 7.57
C ALA A 121 17.43 -14.42 8.85
N ARG A 122 17.28 -13.79 10.03
CA ARG A 122 17.32 -14.51 11.33
C ARG A 122 16.20 -15.53 11.44
N ARG A 123 15.00 -15.23 10.93
CA ARG A 123 13.86 -16.16 10.96
C ARG A 123 14.07 -17.34 10.02
N PHE A 124 14.57 -17.11 8.82
CA PHE A 124 14.93 -18.18 7.89
C PHE A 124 16.00 -19.11 8.47
N ARG A 125 17.05 -18.54 9.05
CA ARG A 125 18.08 -19.31 9.72
C ARG A 125 17.55 -20.12 10.89
N TYR A 126 16.67 -19.55 11.71
CA TYR A 126 16.02 -20.28 12.80
C TYR A 126 15.25 -21.52 12.28
N VAL A 127 14.47 -21.37 11.23
CA VAL A 127 13.72 -22.49 10.62
C VAL A 127 14.69 -23.53 10.05
N TYR A 128 15.72 -23.08 9.36
CA TYR A 128 16.75 -23.98 8.82
C TYR A 128 17.43 -24.79 9.92
N ASP A 129 17.91 -24.13 10.97
CA ASP A 129 18.59 -24.78 12.09
C ASP A 129 17.70 -25.77 12.83
N ALA A 130 16.44 -25.42 13.03
CA ALA A 130 15.50 -26.24 13.79
C ALA A 130 15.01 -27.48 13.00
N TYR A 131 14.87 -27.39 11.67
CA TYR A 131 14.13 -28.40 10.91
C TYR A 131 14.88 -28.93 9.68
N LEU A 132 15.79 -28.16 9.07
CA LEU A 132 16.35 -28.49 7.76
C LEU A 132 17.83 -28.88 7.79
N ARG A 133 18.61 -28.37 8.72
CA ARG A 133 20.08 -28.57 8.78
C ARG A 133 20.49 -30.02 8.65
N ASN A 134 19.79 -30.95 9.28
CA ASN A 134 20.11 -32.37 9.31
C ASN A 134 19.20 -33.24 8.43
N SER A 135 18.34 -32.64 7.63
CA SER A 135 17.38 -33.35 6.79
C SER A 135 17.93 -33.80 5.44
N GLY A 136 19.09 -33.28 5.02
CA GLY A 136 19.62 -33.45 3.65
C GLY A 136 18.86 -32.63 2.61
N THR A 137 17.90 -31.78 3.02
CA THR A 137 17.10 -30.94 2.12
C THR A 137 17.95 -29.78 1.60
N LYS A 138 17.94 -29.57 0.29
CA LYS A 138 18.48 -28.34 -0.32
C LYS A 138 17.53 -27.17 -0.08
N THR A 139 18.08 -26.04 0.24
CA THR A 139 17.32 -24.81 0.49
C THR A 139 17.63 -23.78 -0.59
N TYR A 140 16.61 -23.20 -1.14
CA TYR A 140 16.71 -22.16 -2.16
C TYR A 140 16.05 -20.87 -1.64
N LEU A 141 16.58 -19.74 -2.10
CA LEU A 141 16.07 -18.41 -1.77
C LEU A 141 15.90 -17.62 -3.05
N SER A 142 14.74 -17.02 -3.23
CA SER A 142 14.50 -16.04 -4.26
C SER A 142 13.77 -14.84 -3.68
N VAL A 143 14.06 -13.65 -4.18
CA VAL A 143 13.39 -12.41 -3.79
C VAL A 143 12.60 -11.91 -4.98
N ILE A 144 11.28 -11.77 -4.81
CA ILE A 144 10.40 -11.20 -5.82
C ILE A 144 10.61 -9.69 -5.80
N PRO A 145 11.09 -9.06 -6.89
CA PRO A 145 11.21 -7.62 -6.96
C PRO A 145 9.82 -6.97 -6.90
N ASP A 146 9.71 -5.86 -6.20
CA ASP A 146 8.52 -5.01 -6.26
C ASP A 146 8.48 -4.28 -7.62
N LYS A 147 7.28 -3.95 -8.09
CA LYS A 147 7.06 -3.19 -9.32
C LYS A 147 7.87 -1.88 -9.36
N ASN A 148 8.11 -1.25 -8.21
CA ASN A 148 8.91 -0.03 -8.10
C ASN A 148 10.32 -0.19 -8.67
N VAL A 149 10.94 -1.34 -8.53
CA VAL A 149 12.29 -1.63 -9.08
C VAL A 149 12.39 -1.29 -10.57
N PHE A 150 11.28 -1.45 -11.31
CA PHE A 150 11.21 -1.22 -12.74
C PHE A 150 10.75 0.19 -13.12
N ILE A 151 9.90 0.84 -12.30
CA ILE A 151 9.25 2.09 -12.68
C ILE A 151 9.65 3.32 -11.85
N ALA A 152 10.17 3.17 -10.63
CA ALA A 152 10.40 4.31 -9.75
C ALA A 152 11.60 5.16 -10.23
N SER A 153 12.80 4.61 -10.17
CA SER A 153 14.03 5.34 -10.48
C SER A 153 14.07 5.92 -11.91
N PRO A 154 13.67 5.20 -12.97
CA PRO A 154 13.63 5.76 -14.33
C PRO A 154 12.71 6.98 -14.48
N ASN A 155 11.71 7.13 -13.59
CA ASN A 155 10.74 8.23 -13.61
C ASN A 155 10.98 9.28 -12.51
N GLY A 156 12.16 9.23 -11.86
CA GLY A 156 12.59 10.24 -10.88
C GLY A 156 11.89 10.13 -9.52
N TYR A 157 11.44 8.93 -9.16
CA TYR A 157 10.97 8.59 -7.82
C TYR A 157 12.05 7.85 -7.04
N PRO A 158 12.12 8.04 -5.71
CA PRO A 158 13.01 7.23 -4.88
C PRO A 158 12.58 5.77 -4.89
N ASP A 159 13.56 4.87 -4.85
CA ASP A 159 13.34 3.43 -4.88
C ASP A 159 14.15 2.73 -3.79
N LYS A 160 13.77 1.51 -3.45
CA LYS A 160 14.56 0.63 -2.60
C LYS A 160 15.86 0.24 -3.30
N ASP A 161 16.92 0.12 -2.53
CA ASP A 161 18.13 -0.54 -3.01
C ASP A 161 17.91 -2.07 -3.00
N TYR A 162 17.27 -2.55 -4.06
CA TYR A 162 16.95 -3.97 -4.23
C TYR A 162 18.22 -4.84 -4.22
N LYS A 163 19.29 -4.37 -4.85
CA LYS A 163 20.56 -5.10 -4.89
C LYS A 163 21.15 -5.26 -3.49
N ALA A 164 21.25 -4.17 -2.73
CA ALA A 164 21.73 -4.22 -1.35
C ALA A 164 20.82 -5.08 -0.45
N LEU A 165 19.50 -5.06 -0.67
CA LEU A 165 18.55 -5.91 0.03
C LEU A 165 18.84 -7.39 -0.21
N VAL A 166 18.98 -7.80 -1.47
CA VAL A 166 19.28 -9.19 -1.86
C VAL A 166 20.63 -9.64 -1.29
N GLU A 167 21.67 -8.81 -1.44
CA GLU A 167 22.99 -9.10 -0.89
C GLU A 167 22.96 -9.28 0.64
N ARG A 168 22.25 -8.41 1.34
CA ARG A 168 22.13 -8.47 2.80
C ARG A 168 21.36 -9.70 3.25
N LEU A 169 20.28 -10.04 2.59
CA LEU A 169 19.49 -11.24 2.86
C LEU A 169 20.33 -12.52 2.64
N GLY A 170 21.03 -12.60 1.50
CA GLY A 170 21.89 -13.73 1.19
C GLY A 170 23.06 -13.89 2.18
N LYS A 171 23.70 -12.79 2.60
CA LYS A 171 24.72 -12.83 3.67
C LYS A 171 24.12 -13.28 5.00
N GLY A 172 22.89 -12.90 5.29
CA GLY A 172 22.19 -13.29 6.51
C GLY A 172 21.69 -14.73 6.51
N PHE A 173 21.54 -15.37 5.35
CA PHE A 173 21.11 -16.76 5.19
C PHE A 173 21.91 -17.48 4.10
N PRO A 174 23.21 -17.75 4.32
CA PRO A 174 24.11 -18.34 3.33
C PRO A 174 23.87 -19.82 3.05
N GLU A 175 23.01 -20.47 3.83
CA GLU A 175 22.66 -21.88 3.66
C GLU A 175 21.73 -22.13 2.47
N ALA A 176 21.12 -21.08 1.92
CA ALA A 176 20.27 -21.17 0.73
C ALA A 176 21.04 -20.81 -0.53
N GLU A 177 20.81 -21.56 -1.59
CA GLU A 177 21.23 -21.20 -2.94
C GLU A 177 20.30 -20.11 -3.49
N TYR A 178 20.86 -18.96 -3.89
CA TYR A 178 20.06 -17.85 -4.41
C TYR A 178 19.69 -18.06 -5.87
N ILE A 179 18.39 -17.92 -6.18
CA ILE A 179 17.86 -17.94 -7.55
C ILE A 179 17.45 -16.51 -7.91
N ASP A 180 18.20 -15.89 -8.81
CA ASP A 180 17.87 -14.54 -9.30
C ASP A 180 16.80 -14.60 -10.39
N ILE A 181 15.65 -14.03 -10.10
CA ILE A 181 14.52 -13.92 -11.03
C ILE A 181 14.28 -12.47 -11.49
N SER A 182 15.07 -11.52 -11.00
CA SER A 182 14.83 -10.09 -11.25
C SER A 182 14.95 -9.73 -12.74
N GLY A 183 15.87 -10.36 -13.46
CA GLY A 183 16.07 -10.17 -14.90
C GLY A 183 14.99 -10.80 -15.79
N LEU A 184 14.09 -11.61 -15.22
CA LEU A 184 13.00 -12.26 -15.94
C LEU A 184 11.69 -11.48 -15.88
N LEU A 185 11.67 -10.37 -15.16
CA LEU A 185 10.48 -9.56 -14.89
C LEU A 185 10.63 -8.13 -15.39
N SER A 186 9.51 -7.52 -15.69
CA SER A 186 9.37 -6.13 -16.10
C SER A 186 8.14 -5.51 -15.43
N ALA A 187 7.91 -4.21 -15.62
CA ALA A 187 6.70 -3.54 -15.10
C ALA A 187 5.41 -4.19 -15.62
N ASP A 188 5.40 -4.63 -16.88
CA ASP A 188 4.22 -5.21 -17.54
C ASP A 188 3.80 -6.58 -16.98
N ASP A 189 4.68 -7.20 -16.19
CA ASP A 189 4.38 -8.48 -15.54
C ASP A 189 3.62 -8.31 -14.22
N PHE A 190 3.30 -7.07 -13.86
CA PHE A 190 2.50 -6.72 -12.69
C PHE A 190 1.14 -6.15 -13.08
N TYR A 191 0.14 -6.29 -12.19
CA TYR A 191 -1.13 -5.61 -12.36
C TYR A 191 -0.96 -4.09 -12.26
N TYR A 192 -1.69 -3.33 -13.07
CA TYR A 192 -1.54 -1.87 -13.15
C TYR A 192 -1.76 -1.15 -11.83
N THR A 193 -2.80 -1.53 -11.09
CA THR A 193 -3.20 -0.86 -9.83
C THR A 193 -2.90 -1.68 -8.58
N ASP A 194 -2.24 -2.83 -8.73
CA ASP A 194 -1.89 -3.74 -7.65
C ASP A 194 -0.39 -4.03 -7.66
N SER A 195 0.17 -4.39 -6.51
CA SER A 195 1.58 -4.76 -6.36
C SER A 195 1.89 -6.20 -6.76
N HIS A 196 0.85 -7.02 -6.97
CA HIS A 196 1.05 -8.42 -7.35
C HIS A 196 1.45 -8.56 -8.81
N TRP A 197 2.27 -9.56 -9.09
CA TRP A 197 2.55 -9.98 -10.45
C TRP A 197 1.34 -10.70 -11.07
N ARG A 198 1.31 -10.74 -12.39
CA ARG A 198 0.27 -11.40 -13.18
C ARG A 198 0.67 -12.85 -13.39
N GLN A 199 -0.13 -13.78 -12.88
CA GLN A 199 0.20 -15.22 -12.89
C GLN A 199 0.43 -15.76 -14.31
N GLU A 200 -0.29 -15.25 -15.29
CA GLU A 200 -0.14 -15.65 -16.69
C GLU A 200 1.16 -15.14 -17.35
N ARG A 201 1.91 -14.26 -16.66
CA ARG A 201 3.15 -13.66 -17.16
C ARG A 201 4.41 -14.20 -16.51
N ILE A 202 4.31 -15.01 -15.46
CA ILE A 202 5.45 -15.49 -14.68
C ILE A 202 5.88 -16.93 -15.02
N LEU A 203 5.47 -17.47 -16.16
CA LEU A 203 5.85 -18.84 -16.56
C LEU A 203 7.37 -18.97 -16.69
N THR A 204 8.06 -17.99 -17.24
CA THR A 204 9.53 -17.96 -17.33
C THR A 204 10.21 -17.98 -15.96
N VAL A 205 9.61 -17.33 -14.96
CA VAL A 205 10.09 -17.37 -13.57
C VAL A 205 9.92 -18.78 -13.00
N SER A 206 8.77 -19.41 -13.24
CA SER A 206 8.49 -20.78 -12.80
C SER A 206 9.48 -21.77 -13.42
N ASP A 207 9.76 -21.63 -14.70
CA ASP A 207 10.71 -22.49 -15.43
C ASP A 207 12.13 -22.32 -14.89
N GLU A 208 12.60 -21.10 -14.65
CA GLU A 208 13.92 -20.84 -14.08
C GLU A 208 14.06 -21.44 -12.68
N ILE A 209 13.04 -21.30 -11.84
CA ILE A 209 13.04 -21.90 -10.50
C ILE A 209 13.08 -23.42 -10.60
N ALA A 210 12.26 -24.04 -11.48
CA ALA A 210 12.24 -25.48 -11.69
C ALA A 210 13.61 -26.00 -12.15
N ASP A 211 14.23 -25.33 -13.12
CA ASP A 211 15.55 -25.69 -13.64
C ASP A 211 16.64 -25.66 -12.55
N LYS A 212 16.66 -24.57 -11.76
CA LYS A 212 17.63 -24.43 -10.65
C LYS A 212 17.42 -25.48 -9.57
N MET A 213 16.19 -25.85 -9.32
CA MET A 213 15.84 -26.89 -8.34
C MET A 213 16.00 -28.31 -8.90
N GLY A 214 16.23 -28.48 -10.19
CA GLY A 214 16.25 -29.78 -10.87
C GLY A 214 14.89 -30.47 -10.88
N ALA A 215 13.81 -29.66 -10.85
CA ALA A 215 12.43 -30.13 -10.93
C ALA A 215 11.93 -30.13 -12.38
N GLU A 216 10.90 -30.93 -12.63
CA GLU A 216 10.24 -30.93 -13.95
C GLU A 216 9.48 -29.60 -14.15
N ARG A 217 9.63 -29.02 -15.35
CA ARG A 217 8.89 -27.79 -15.70
C ARG A 217 7.40 -28.08 -15.77
N ILE A 218 6.60 -27.13 -15.34
CA ILE A 218 5.15 -27.19 -15.53
C ILE A 218 4.90 -27.06 -17.04
N GLY A 219 4.33 -28.10 -17.66
CA GLY A 219 3.95 -28.08 -19.08
C GLY A 219 2.98 -26.93 -19.39
N GLN A 220 2.88 -26.52 -20.65
CA GLN A 220 2.00 -25.43 -21.07
C GLN A 220 0.58 -25.67 -20.53
N CYS A 221 0.16 -24.78 -19.61
CA CYS A 221 -1.25 -24.77 -19.18
C CYS A 221 -2.13 -24.38 -20.37
N GLU A 222 -3.03 -25.27 -20.78
CA GLU A 222 -4.07 -24.92 -21.73
C GLU A 222 -4.90 -23.75 -21.15
N LYS A 223 -5.01 -22.66 -21.91
CA LYS A 223 -5.91 -21.57 -21.54
C LYS A 223 -7.34 -22.10 -21.60
N HIS A 224 -7.95 -22.34 -20.46
CA HIS A 224 -9.39 -22.44 -20.39
C HIS A 224 -9.96 -21.02 -20.41
N ASP A 225 -10.44 -20.58 -21.58
CA ASP A 225 -11.31 -19.40 -21.67
C ASP A 225 -12.61 -19.74 -20.90
N THR A 226 -12.71 -19.28 -19.68
CA THR A 226 -13.99 -19.18 -18.99
C THR A 226 -14.68 -17.94 -19.56
N GLY A 227 -15.56 -18.14 -20.53
CA GLY A 227 -16.42 -17.15 -21.13
C GLY A 227 -17.34 -16.44 -20.13
#